data_953d9db582dbc9f250b8962f917cd874
#
_entry.id   953d9db582dbc9f250b8962f917cd874
#
_cell.length_a   1.000
_cell.length_b   1.000
_cell.length_c   1.000
_cell.angle_alpha   90.00
_cell.angle_beta   90.00
_cell.angle_gamma   90.00
#
_symmetry.space_group_name_H-M   'P 1'
#
loop_
_entity.id
_entity.type
_entity.pdbx_description
1 polymer ?
#
loop_
_entity_poly.entity_id
_entity_poly.type
_entity_poly.pdbx_seq_one_letter_code
_entity_poly.pdbx_strand_id
1 'polypeptide(L)'
;MLIGIVGKPNVGKSTFFKALTLAEVEIANYPFTTIKPNEGIAYVKTKCIETQLGLKCKPRHGYCVDGWRFLPIKVIDVAGLVPKAHEGRGLGNKFLDDLRQADVLLHIVDASGTTDEEGRPTTGYNPARDVKWLEEEIELWFLGLITKDWDVMKRKATTEKPIAVLTAKLTGLGITEEHIKQAMLRTGLDEEFQRWNSEEILEFVRELRRISKPIVVVANKIDIESSKKNIEAIQKETNSKVFVVSAIAELALKEMAKVGDIEYIPGSAEFKVKQERKENDKKLEAIRAFLEKHKSTGVQEAIDYATFEVLKRFIVYPVENENKFTDKDGNVLPDAFLMPPGSKAIDLAYKIHQDIGNRFVSAIHAITKQRLGRDYLLKHNDVIKILTH
;
A
#
# COMPACT_ATOMS: atom_id res chain seq x y z
N MET A 1 -6.18 -2.27 5.57
CA MET A 1 -5.30 -2.11 4.40
C MET A 1 -3.92 -2.64 4.77
N LEU A 2 -3.37 -3.49 3.91
CA LEU A 2 -2.05 -4.09 4.06
C LEU A 2 -1.30 -3.96 2.73
N ILE A 3 -0.08 -3.42 2.77
CA ILE A 3 0.80 -3.32 1.59
C ILE A 3 1.87 -4.41 1.68
N GLY A 4 1.98 -5.23 0.63
CA GLY A 4 3.02 -6.25 0.52
C GLY A 4 4.27 -5.70 -0.16
N ILE A 5 5.44 -5.92 0.43
CA ILE A 5 6.73 -5.57 -0.16
C ILE A 5 7.32 -6.86 -0.73
N VAL A 6 7.48 -6.91 -2.05
CA VAL A 6 7.90 -8.12 -2.78
C VAL A 6 9.16 -7.85 -3.61
N GLY A 7 9.87 -8.90 -3.97
CA GLY A 7 11.04 -8.83 -4.81
C GLY A 7 11.99 -10.00 -4.54
N LYS A 8 12.93 -10.22 -5.45
CA LYS A 8 13.96 -11.25 -5.29
C LYS A 8 14.92 -10.94 -4.14
N PRO A 9 15.78 -11.88 -3.72
CA PRO A 9 16.81 -11.61 -2.73
C PRO A 9 17.76 -10.47 -3.16
N ASN A 10 18.30 -9.74 -2.19
CA ASN A 10 19.36 -8.72 -2.36
C ASN A 10 19.02 -7.47 -3.21
N VAL A 11 17.75 -7.24 -3.56
CA VAL A 11 17.29 -6.00 -4.21
C VAL A 11 17.17 -4.81 -3.26
N GLY A 12 17.39 -5.02 -1.96
CA GLY A 12 17.23 -3.99 -0.93
C GLY A 12 15.84 -3.98 -0.28
N LYS A 13 15.08 -5.06 -0.38
CA LYS A 13 13.73 -5.22 0.18
C LYS A 13 13.69 -4.96 1.69
N SER A 14 14.57 -5.59 2.48
CA SER A 14 14.62 -5.39 3.94
C SER A 14 15.09 -3.98 4.33
N THR A 15 15.94 -3.34 3.53
CA THR A 15 16.34 -1.93 3.72
C THR A 15 15.14 -1.02 3.48
N PHE A 16 14.37 -1.27 2.41
CA PHE A 16 13.16 -0.53 2.10
C PHE A 16 12.09 -0.71 3.20
N PHE A 17 11.89 -1.93 3.68
CA PHE A 17 10.97 -2.22 4.78
C PHE A 17 11.39 -1.46 6.06
N LYS A 18 12.68 -1.49 6.44
CA LYS A 18 13.19 -0.72 7.58
C LYS A 18 12.99 0.79 7.37
N ALA A 19 13.29 1.31 6.19
CA ALA A 19 13.09 2.72 5.87
C ALA A 19 11.62 3.15 6.00
N LEU A 20 10.67 2.29 5.64
CA LEU A 20 9.24 2.56 5.81
C LEU A 20 8.79 2.49 7.27
N THR A 21 9.28 1.51 8.04
CA THR A 21 8.77 1.20 9.39
C THR A 21 9.50 1.94 10.50
N LEU A 22 10.68 2.53 10.21
CA LEU A 22 11.38 3.37 11.18
C LEU A 22 10.63 4.70 11.33
N ALA A 23 10.07 4.95 12.51
CA ALA A 23 9.39 6.18 12.87
C ALA A 23 10.02 6.81 14.11
N GLU A 24 9.93 8.15 14.21
CA GLU A 24 10.38 8.92 15.38
C GLU A 24 9.42 8.73 16.59
N VAL A 25 8.16 8.35 16.29
CA VAL A 25 7.08 8.28 17.29
C VAL A 25 7.00 6.87 17.88
N GLU A 26 6.93 6.76 19.20
CA GLU A 26 6.73 5.49 19.88
C GLU A 26 5.45 4.78 19.42
N ILE A 27 5.57 3.47 19.16
CA ILE A 27 4.50 2.59 18.65
C ILE A 27 3.37 2.39 19.70
N ALA A 28 3.44 3.07 20.86
CA ALA A 28 2.66 2.77 22.07
C ALA A 28 1.12 2.86 21.94
N ASN A 29 0.56 3.55 20.93
CA ASN A 29 -0.89 3.77 20.81
C ASN A 29 -1.47 3.34 19.46
N TYR A 30 -1.18 2.08 19.09
CA TYR A 30 -1.63 1.55 17.81
C TYR A 30 -2.95 0.78 17.91
N PRO A 31 -3.90 0.95 16.97
CA PRO A 31 -5.13 0.16 16.97
C PRO A 31 -4.92 -1.32 16.56
N PHE A 32 -3.66 -1.71 16.26
CA PHE A 32 -3.31 -3.09 15.88
C PHE A 32 -2.51 -3.75 17.00
N THR A 33 -3.15 -4.58 17.78
CA THR A 33 -2.60 -5.17 19.01
C THR A 33 -1.57 -6.28 18.79
N THR A 34 -1.43 -6.82 17.57
CA THR A 34 -0.48 -7.92 17.28
C THR A 34 0.19 -7.70 15.94
N ILE A 35 1.52 -7.59 15.95
CA ILE A 35 2.35 -7.50 14.74
C ILE A 35 3.12 -8.81 14.62
N LYS A 36 3.00 -9.49 13.47
CA LYS A 36 3.78 -10.70 13.18
C LYS A 36 5.24 -10.33 12.86
N PRO A 37 6.19 -11.26 12.93
CA PRO A 37 7.61 -10.97 12.74
C PRO A 37 8.00 -10.29 11.42
N ASN A 38 7.21 -10.50 10.36
CA ASN A 38 7.41 -9.91 9.03
C ASN A 38 6.44 -8.75 8.73
N GLU A 39 5.63 -8.32 9.69
CA GLU A 39 4.74 -7.17 9.58
C GLU A 39 5.39 -5.95 10.24
N GLY A 40 5.02 -4.77 9.76
CA GLY A 40 5.45 -3.49 10.33
C GLY A 40 4.40 -2.41 10.12
N ILE A 41 4.64 -1.26 10.74
CA ILE A 41 3.83 -0.08 10.57
C ILE A 41 4.61 0.95 9.77
N ALA A 42 4.03 1.38 8.67
CA ALA A 42 4.49 2.50 7.88
C ALA A 42 3.47 3.65 7.98
N TYR A 43 3.84 4.81 7.46
CA TYR A 43 2.98 5.99 7.49
C TYR A 43 2.80 6.53 6.07
N VAL A 44 1.54 6.78 5.70
CA VAL A 44 1.21 7.51 4.48
C VAL A 44 1.01 8.99 4.80
N LYS A 45 1.50 9.85 3.93
CA LYS A 45 1.55 11.30 4.10
C LYS A 45 0.49 11.98 3.25
N THR A 46 -0.26 12.90 3.87
CA THR A 46 -1.22 13.75 3.18
C THR A 46 -1.28 15.14 3.81
N LYS A 47 -1.82 16.12 3.07
CA LYS A 47 -2.11 17.42 3.66
C LYS A 47 -3.21 17.30 4.71
N CYS A 48 -2.95 17.80 5.91
CA CYS A 48 -3.92 17.81 6.99
C CYS A 48 -4.99 18.88 6.77
N ILE A 49 -6.25 18.56 7.03
CA ILE A 49 -7.35 19.54 6.94
C ILE A 49 -7.22 20.67 7.99
N GLU A 50 -6.38 20.49 9.02
CA GLU A 50 -6.12 21.51 10.03
C GLU A 50 -5.72 22.86 9.43
N THR A 51 -4.95 22.83 8.32
CA THR A 51 -4.51 24.05 7.62
C THR A 51 -5.67 24.82 7.00
N GLN A 52 -6.69 24.12 6.49
CA GLN A 52 -7.89 24.73 5.93
C GLN A 52 -8.84 25.27 7.02
N LEU A 53 -8.84 24.64 8.19
CA LEU A 53 -9.68 25.01 9.32
C LEU A 53 -9.02 26.05 10.24
N GLY A 54 -7.75 26.39 10.03
CA GLY A 54 -6.98 27.30 10.89
C GLY A 54 -6.76 26.73 12.30
N LEU A 55 -6.66 25.40 12.43
CA LEU A 55 -6.51 24.69 13.68
C LEU A 55 -5.15 24.02 13.77
N LYS A 56 -4.80 23.54 14.96
CA LYS A 56 -3.67 22.64 15.17
C LYS A 56 -4.19 21.31 15.69
N CYS A 57 -4.03 20.24 14.92
CA CYS A 57 -4.53 18.92 15.30
C CYS A 57 -3.64 18.25 16.37
N LYS A 58 -4.25 17.33 17.12
CA LYS A 58 -3.59 16.51 18.12
C LYS A 58 -3.90 15.04 17.83
N PRO A 59 -3.17 14.40 16.91
CA PRO A 59 -3.41 13.02 16.53
C PRO A 59 -3.28 12.05 17.69
N ARG A 60 -4.25 11.14 17.81
CA ARG A 60 -4.17 9.99 18.73
C ARG A 60 -3.34 8.87 18.10
N HIS A 61 -3.49 8.69 16.79
CA HIS A 61 -2.77 7.70 16.01
C HIS A 61 -2.02 8.39 14.85
N GLY A 62 -0.75 8.03 14.68
CA GLY A 62 0.13 8.74 13.78
C GLY A 62 0.57 10.09 14.32
N TYR A 63 0.94 10.99 13.46
CA TYR A 63 1.42 12.33 13.83
C TYR A 63 1.09 13.36 12.75
N CYS A 64 1.22 14.64 13.11
CA CYS A 64 1.10 15.75 12.16
C CYS A 64 2.27 16.70 12.37
N VAL A 65 2.95 17.07 11.29
CA VAL A 65 4.08 18.01 11.30
C VAL A 65 3.97 18.92 10.09
N ASP A 66 4.07 20.23 10.33
CA ASP A 66 4.01 21.28 9.29
C ASP A 66 2.81 21.14 8.33
N GLY A 67 1.64 20.80 8.89
CA GLY A 67 0.40 20.59 8.10
C GLY A 67 0.36 19.30 7.30
N TRP A 68 1.31 18.38 7.50
CA TRP A 68 1.30 17.05 6.93
C TRP A 68 0.86 16.02 7.96
N ARG A 69 -0.25 15.34 7.69
CA ARG A 69 -0.77 14.24 8.49
C ARG A 69 -0.16 12.93 8.03
N PHE A 70 0.43 12.19 8.96
CA PHE A 70 0.97 10.86 8.76
C PHE A 70 0.03 9.83 9.37
N LEU A 71 -0.59 9.00 8.51
CA LEU A 71 -1.54 7.98 8.92
C LEU A 71 -0.88 6.61 8.89
N PRO A 72 -1.08 5.84 9.96
CA PRO A 72 -0.51 4.51 10.05
C PRO A 72 -1.18 3.50 9.14
N ILE A 73 -0.36 2.67 8.51
CA ILE A 73 -0.80 1.53 7.70
C ILE A 73 0.05 0.31 8.02
N LYS A 74 -0.50 -0.87 7.78
CA LYS A 74 0.27 -2.12 7.87
C LYS A 74 1.05 -2.37 6.59
N VAL A 75 2.29 -2.81 6.75
CA VAL A 75 3.14 -3.33 5.68
C VAL A 75 3.66 -4.71 6.07
N ILE A 76 3.89 -5.56 5.08
CA ILE A 76 4.43 -6.90 5.28
C ILE A 76 5.64 -7.11 4.35
N ASP A 77 6.76 -7.56 4.93
CA ASP A 77 7.90 -8.03 4.13
C ASP A 77 7.60 -9.46 3.67
N VAL A 78 7.15 -9.57 2.44
CA VAL A 78 6.81 -10.85 1.82
C VAL A 78 8.09 -11.61 1.51
N ALA A 79 8.14 -12.89 1.85
CA ALA A 79 9.30 -13.74 1.63
C ALA A 79 9.81 -13.62 0.18
N GLY A 80 11.14 -13.55 0.02
CA GLY A 80 11.75 -13.40 -1.30
C GLY A 80 11.31 -14.48 -2.28
N LEU A 81 10.79 -14.07 -3.41
CA LEU A 81 10.45 -14.95 -4.51
C LEU A 81 11.70 -15.46 -5.20
N VAL A 82 11.69 -16.74 -5.49
CA VAL A 82 12.63 -17.39 -6.41
C VAL A 82 11.86 -17.89 -7.64
N PRO A 83 12.49 -17.96 -8.82
CA PRO A 83 11.84 -18.50 -10.01
C PRO A 83 11.20 -19.87 -9.78
N LYS A 84 9.98 -20.08 -10.32
CA LYS A 84 9.17 -21.29 -10.19
C LYS A 84 8.59 -21.54 -8.78
N ALA A 85 8.32 -20.47 -8.03
CA ALA A 85 7.63 -20.57 -6.74
C ALA A 85 6.20 -21.12 -6.89
N HIS A 86 5.52 -20.87 -8.02
CA HIS A 86 4.21 -21.44 -8.35
C HIS A 86 4.21 -22.96 -8.46
N GLU A 87 5.35 -23.59 -8.77
CA GLU A 87 5.55 -25.06 -8.80
C GLU A 87 5.81 -25.64 -7.39
N GLY A 88 5.75 -24.82 -6.33
CA GLY A 88 6.00 -25.25 -4.94
C GLY A 88 7.48 -25.26 -4.54
N ARG A 89 8.38 -24.64 -5.31
CA ARG A 89 9.79 -24.53 -4.96
C ARG A 89 10.04 -23.48 -3.88
N GLY A 90 10.91 -23.79 -2.94
CA GLY A 90 11.33 -22.87 -1.88
C GLY A 90 10.21 -22.55 -0.87
N LEU A 91 10.13 -21.26 -0.45
CA LEU A 91 9.10 -20.75 0.48
C LEU A 91 7.77 -20.39 -0.21
N GLY A 92 7.48 -20.97 -1.38
CA GLY A 92 6.33 -20.64 -2.22
C GLY A 92 5.00 -20.57 -1.48
N ASN A 93 4.68 -21.52 -0.62
CA ASN A 93 3.42 -21.51 0.15
C ASN A 93 3.34 -20.32 1.12
N LYS A 94 4.43 -19.96 1.80
CA LYS A 94 4.44 -18.80 2.72
C LYS A 94 4.30 -17.49 1.96
N PHE A 95 5.01 -17.35 0.83
CA PHE A 95 4.86 -16.20 -0.06
C PHE A 95 3.40 -16.01 -0.48
N LEU A 96 2.75 -17.10 -0.89
CA LEU A 96 1.37 -17.10 -1.35
C LEU A 96 0.38 -16.72 -0.23
N ASP A 97 0.63 -17.14 1.01
CA ASP A 97 -0.18 -16.78 2.17
C ASP A 97 -0.04 -15.29 2.53
N ASP A 98 1.17 -14.74 2.43
CA ASP A 98 1.43 -13.31 2.64
C ASP A 98 0.78 -12.47 1.52
N LEU A 99 0.89 -12.92 0.26
CA LEU A 99 0.29 -12.26 -0.90
C LEU A 99 -1.25 -12.21 -0.84
N ARG A 100 -1.90 -13.26 -0.31
CA ARG A 100 -3.36 -13.27 -0.11
C ARG A 100 -3.84 -12.08 0.70
N GLN A 101 -3.10 -11.69 1.74
CA GLN A 101 -3.50 -10.66 2.69
C GLN A 101 -3.24 -9.22 2.15
N ALA A 102 -2.31 -9.05 1.21
CA ALA A 102 -1.95 -7.74 0.68
C ALA A 102 -3.02 -7.17 -0.26
N ASP A 103 -3.35 -5.89 -0.08
CA ASP A 103 -4.26 -5.13 -0.96
C ASP A 103 -3.54 -4.61 -2.21
N VAL A 104 -2.26 -4.31 -2.11
CA VAL A 104 -1.36 -3.84 -3.19
C VAL A 104 0.06 -4.31 -2.92
N LEU A 105 0.84 -4.51 -3.98
CA LEU A 105 2.23 -4.93 -3.90
C LEU A 105 3.18 -3.81 -4.33
N LEU A 106 4.21 -3.56 -3.53
CA LEU A 106 5.38 -2.77 -3.91
C LEU A 106 6.46 -3.75 -4.38
N HIS A 107 6.69 -3.81 -5.68
CA HIS A 107 7.71 -4.67 -6.27
C HIS A 107 9.07 -3.97 -6.30
N ILE A 108 9.94 -4.36 -5.40
CA ILE A 108 11.30 -3.81 -5.29
C ILE A 108 12.21 -4.48 -6.31
N VAL A 109 12.77 -3.67 -7.21
CA VAL A 109 13.67 -4.09 -8.28
C VAL A 109 15.04 -3.44 -8.09
N ASP A 110 16.14 -4.18 -8.24
CA ASP A 110 17.49 -3.65 -8.18
C ASP A 110 17.84 -2.94 -9.49
N ALA A 111 17.59 -1.63 -9.54
CA ALA A 111 17.87 -0.83 -10.74
C ALA A 111 19.38 -0.78 -11.09
N SER A 112 20.27 -1.06 -10.16
CA SER A 112 21.71 -1.05 -10.44
C SER A 112 22.17 -2.19 -11.36
N GLY A 113 21.37 -3.27 -11.49
CA GLY A 113 21.73 -4.47 -12.25
C GLY A 113 22.90 -5.25 -11.64
N THR A 114 23.08 -5.11 -10.30
CA THR A 114 24.16 -5.80 -9.55
C THR A 114 23.73 -7.14 -8.95
N THR A 115 22.49 -7.57 -9.20
CA THR A 115 21.95 -8.86 -8.77
C THR A 115 21.34 -9.62 -9.94
N ASP A 116 21.66 -10.92 -10.08
CA ASP A 116 21.07 -11.82 -11.08
C ASP A 116 19.65 -12.29 -10.71
N GLU A 117 19.07 -13.20 -11.47
CA GLU A 117 17.72 -13.75 -11.27
C GLU A 117 17.49 -14.38 -9.89
N GLU A 118 18.55 -14.95 -9.30
CA GLU A 118 18.52 -15.57 -7.97
C GLU A 118 18.95 -14.60 -6.85
N GLY A 119 19.26 -13.35 -7.19
CA GLY A 119 19.75 -12.33 -6.26
C GLY A 119 21.24 -12.45 -5.92
N ARG A 120 22.04 -13.21 -6.68
CA ARG A 120 23.47 -13.30 -6.48
C ARG A 120 24.17 -12.09 -7.07
N PRO A 121 25.33 -11.68 -6.53
CA PRO A 121 26.10 -10.58 -7.09
C PRO A 121 26.48 -10.84 -8.55
N THR A 122 26.25 -9.85 -9.42
CA THR A 122 26.60 -9.89 -10.83
C THR A 122 26.88 -8.49 -11.38
N THR A 123 27.22 -8.39 -12.64
CA THR A 123 27.37 -7.11 -13.34
C THR A 123 26.58 -7.12 -14.65
N GLY A 124 25.88 -6.02 -14.96
CA GLY A 124 25.19 -5.85 -16.23
C GLY A 124 23.91 -6.66 -16.41
N TYR A 125 23.29 -7.12 -15.32
CA TYR A 125 21.97 -7.74 -15.37
C TYR A 125 20.91 -6.72 -15.80
N ASN A 126 19.97 -7.15 -16.65
CA ASN A 126 18.83 -6.31 -17.03
C ASN A 126 17.66 -6.48 -16.04
N PRO A 127 17.42 -5.52 -15.12
CA PRO A 127 16.41 -5.65 -14.09
C PRO A 127 14.97 -5.54 -14.63
N ALA A 128 14.77 -5.14 -15.88
CA ALA A 128 13.44 -5.14 -16.51
C ALA A 128 12.84 -6.56 -16.58
N ARG A 129 13.70 -7.60 -16.64
CA ARG A 129 13.26 -8.99 -16.59
C ARG A 129 12.55 -9.34 -15.28
N ASP A 130 12.99 -8.75 -14.16
CA ASP A 130 12.38 -9.00 -12.85
C ASP A 130 10.93 -8.52 -12.80
N VAL A 131 10.62 -7.40 -13.48
CA VAL A 131 9.28 -6.83 -13.52
C VAL A 131 8.31 -7.81 -14.16
N LYS A 132 8.65 -8.29 -15.36
CA LYS A 132 7.83 -9.24 -16.11
C LYS A 132 7.69 -10.57 -15.40
N TRP A 133 8.79 -11.09 -14.91
CA TRP A 133 8.83 -12.37 -14.23
C TRP A 133 7.89 -12.42 -13.00
N LEU A 134 7.87 -11.39 -12.16
CA LEU A 134 7.00 -11.38 -10.98
C LEU A 134 5.52 -11.40 -11.37
N GLU A 135 5.14 -10.62 -12.39
CA GLU A 135 3.76 -10.59 -12.88
C GLU A 135 3.33 -11.97 -13.39
N GLU A 136 4.16 -12.59 -14.24
CA GLU A 136 3.92 -13.94 -14.76
C GLU A 136 3.82 -14.99 -13.67
N GLU A 137 4.68 -14.94 -12.65
CA GLU A 137 4.67 -15.88 -11.53
C GLU A 137 3.35 -15.81 -10.73
N ILE A 138 2.87 -14.60 -10.45
CA ILE A 138 1.59 -14.40 -9.74
C ILE A 138 0.41 -14.83 -10.63
N GLU A 139 0.45 -14.55 -11.93
CA GLU A 139 -0.60 -14.96 -12.87
C GLU A 139 -0.70 -16.49 -12.98
N LEU A 140 0.43 -17.19 -13.10
CA LEU A 140 0.48 -18.66 -13.14
C LEU A 140 -0.04 -19.26 -11.83
N TRP A 141 0.26 -18.64 -10.71
CA TRP A 141 -0.29 -19.08 -9.43
C TRP A 141 -1.81 -18.92 -9.36
N PHE A 142 -2.35 -17.76 -9.76
CA PHE A 142 -3.80 -17.55 -9.84
C PHE A 142 -4.46 -18.55 -10.76
N LEU A 143 -3.86 -18.78 -11.94
CA LEU A 143 -4.33 -19.78 -12.91
C LEU A 143 -4.39 -21.16 -12.27
N GLY A 144 -3.33 -21.59 -11.59
CA GLY A 144 -3.29 -22.90 -10.90
C GLY A 144 -4.36 -23.02 -9.82
N LEU A 145 -4.64 -21.96 -9.06
CA LEU A 145 -5.69 -21.96 -8.04
C LEU A 145 -7.10 -22.09 -8.64
N ILE A 146 -7.36 -21.42 -9.75
CA ILE A 146 -8.65 -21.44 -10.43
C ILE A 146 -8.85 -22.78 -11.12
N THR A 147 -7.85 -23.26 -11.85
CA THR A 147 -7.98 -24.47 -12.67
C THR A 147 -7.94 -25.78 -11.86
N LYS A 148 -7.36 -25.78 -10.66
CA LYS A 148 -7.25 -26.98 -9.80
C LYS A 148 -8.56 -27.73 -9.60
N ASP A 149 -9.69 -26.99 -9.46
CA ASP A 149 -11.01 -27.57 -9.22
C ASP A 149 -11.99 -27.20 -10.34
N TRP A 150 -11.49 -26.92 -11.54
CA TRP A 150 -12.26 -26.34 -12.65
C TRP A 150 -13.48 -27.17 -13.02
N ASP A 151 -13.33 -28.51 -13.17
CA ASP A 151 -14.45 -29.37 -13.51
C ASP A 151 -15.51 -29.50 -12.40
N VAL A 152 -15.10 -29.37 -11.15
CA VAL A 152 -16.03 -29.31 -10.01
C VAL A 152 -16.82 -27.99 -10.07
N MET A 153 -16.15 -26.88 -10.36
CA MET A 153 -16.77 -25.58 -10.48
C MET A 153 -17.74 -25.53 -11.67
N LYS A 154 -17.36 -26.08 -12.83
CA LYS A 154 -18.25 -26.21 -13.99
C LYS A 154 -19.55 -26.93 -13.64
N ARG A 155 -19.46 -28.07 -12.94
CA ARG A 155 -20.65 -28.82 -12.49
C ARG A 155 -21.53 -28.04 -11.53
N LYS A 156 -20.93 -27.31 -10.57
CA LYS A 156 -21.70 -26.45 -9.65
C LYS A 156 -22.40 -25.32 -10.37
N ALA A 157 -21.78 -24.73 -11.37
CA ALA A 157 -22.33 -23.62 -12.16
C ALA A 157 -23.55 -24.04 -13.03
N THR A 158 -23.88 -25.33 -13.13
CA THR A 158 -25.12 -25.80 -13.76
C THR A 158 -26.33 -25.67 -12.83
N THR A 159 -26.13 -25.58 -11.52
CA THR A 159 -27.19 -25.52 -10.50
C THR A 159 -27.15 -24.25 -9.67
N GLU A 160 -26.01 -23.57 -9.61
CA GLU A 160 -25.77 -22.34 -8.88
C GLU A 160 -25.44 -21.20 -9.87
N LYS A 161 -25.55 -19.95 -9.45
CA LYS A 161 -25.12 -18.80 -10.25
C LYS A 161 -23.61 -18.87 -10.50
N PRO A 162 -23.12 -18.85 -11.76
CA PRO A 162 -21.72 -19.02 -12.08
C PRO A 162 -20.79 -18.05 -11.32
N ILE A 163 -21.20 -16.79 -11.23
CA ILE A 163 -20.43 -15.78 -10.51
C ILE A 163 -20.30 -16.07 -9.00
N ALA A 164 -21.32 -16.65 -8.38
CA ALA A 164 -21.26 -17.03 -6.97
C ALA A 164 -20.28 -18.17 -6.73
N VAL A 165 -20.20 -19.14 -7.67
CA VAL A 165 -19.22 -20.24 -7.63
C VAL A 165 -17.80 -19.71 -7.72
N LEU A 166 -17.51 -18.80 -8.67
CA LEU A 166 -16.20 -18.15 -8.79
C LEU A 166 -15.86 -17.34 -7.53
N THR A 167 -16.82 -16.56 -7.01
CA THR A 167 -16.62 -15.76 -5.80
C THR A 167 -16.27 -16.63 -4.60
N ALA A 168 -17.00 -17.71 -4.38
CA ALA A 168 -16.75 -18.65 -3.28
C ALA A 168 -15.33 -19.25 -3.35
N LYS A 169 -14.85 -19.57 -4.56
CA LYS A 169 -13.50 -20.09 -4.79
C LYS A 169 -12.41 -19.06 -4.47
N LEU A 170 -12.65 -17.79 -4.79
CA LEU A 170 -11.64 -16.73 -4.80
C LEU A 170 -11.67 -15.83 -3.54
N THR A 171 -12.73 -15.94 -2.72
CA THR A 171 -12.87 -15.12 -1.48
C THR A 171 -11.68 -15.29 -0.54
N GLY A 172 -11.09 -16.48 -0.45
CA GLY A 172 -9.89 -16.74 0.36
C GLY A 172 -8.65 -15.92 -0.08
N LEU A 173 -8.67 -15.32 -1.27
CA LEU A 173 -7.63 -14.42 -1.79
C LEU A 173 -7.93 -12.94 -1.58
N GLY A 174 -9.03 -12.61 -0.88
CA GLY A 174 -9.54 -11.25 -0.75
C GLY A 174 -10.18 -10.72 -2.05
N ILE A 175 -10.50 -11.61 -3.00
CA ILE A 175 -11.17 -11.26 -4.24
C ILE A 175 -12.67 -11.22 -3.99
N THR A 176 -13.31 -10.13 -4.40
CA THR A 176 -14.74 -9.89 -4.24
C THR A 176 -15.49 -10.16 -5.56
N GLU A 177 -16.81 -10.32 -5.47
CA GLU A 177 -17.66 -10.43 -6.67
C GLU A 177 -17.49 -9.23 -7.60
N GLU A 178 -17.30 -8.03 -7.05
CA GLU A 178 -17.04 -6.83 -7.82
C GLU A 178 -15.75 -6.91 -8.65
N HIS A 179 -14.67 -7.43 -8.06
CA HIS A 179 -13.42 -7.67 -8.80
C HIS A 179 -13.62 -8.64 -9.98
N ILE A 180 -14.40 -9.70 -9.78
CA ILE A 180 -14.73 -10.69 -10.80
C ILE A 180 -15.54 -10.05 -11.93
N LYS A 181 -16.60 -9.30 -11.60
CA LYS A 181 -17.43 -8.57 -12.58
C LYS A 181 -16.61 -7.59 -13.41
N GLN A 182 -15.74 -6.84 -12.76
CA GLN A 182 -14.86 -5.90 -13.46
C GLN A 182 -13.86 -6.61 -14.38
N ALA A 183 -13.31 -7.76 -13.97
CA ALA A 183 -12.44 -8.54 -14.82
C ALA A 183 -13.17 -9.08 -16.04
N MET A 184 -14.37 -9.65 -15.88
CA MET A 184 -15.23 -10.10 -16.97
C MET A 184 -15.57 -8.96 -17.94
N LEU A 185 -15.96 -7.80 -17.41
CA LEU A 185 -16.28 -6.62 -18.22
C LEU A 185 -15.10 -6.17 -19.08
N ARG A 186 -13.88 -6.19 -18.53
CA ARG A 186 -12.67 -5.74 -19.26
C ARG A 186 -12.21 -6.73 -20.32
N THR A 187 -12.44 -8.03 -20.09
CA THR A 187 -12.10 -9.09 -21.05
C THR A 187 -13.22 -9.36 -22.05
N GLY A 188 -14.41 -8.81 -21.82
CA GLY A 188 -15.59 -9.09 -22.67
C GLY A 188 -16.16 -10.50 -22.45
N LEU A 189 -15.75 -11.20 -21.39
CA LEU A 189 -16.21 -12.55 -21.06
C LEU A 189 -17.54 -12.47 -20.30
N ASP A 190 -18.43 -13.43 -20.59
CA ASP A 190 -19.70 -13.58 -19.89
C ASP A 190 -19.56 -14.36 -18.57
N GLU A 191 -20.66 -14.44 -17.80
CA GLU A 191 -20.67 -15.18 -16.54
C GLU A 191 -20.62 -16.70 -16.72
N GLU A 192 -20.82 -17.21 -17.94
CA GLU A 192 -20.85 -18.67 -18.25
C GLU A 192 -19.43 -19.24 -18.38
N PHE A 193 -18.58 -19.06 -17.36
CA PHE A 193 -17.18 -19.46 -17.35
C PHE A 193 -16.96 -20.95 -17.67
N GLN A 194 -17.97 -21.79 -17.53
CA GLN A 194 -17.91 -23.20 -17.91
C GLN A 194 -17.65 -23.41 -19.41
N ARG A 195 -17.89 -22.40 -20.24
CA ARG A 195 -17.64 -22.40 -21.69
C ARG A 195 -16.28 -21.85 -22.07
N TRP A 196 -15.58 -21.19 -21.14
CA TRP A 196 -14.30 -20.55 -21.44
C TRP A 196 -13.25 -21.57 -21.85
N ASN A 197 -12.50 -21.24 -22.86
CA ASN A 197 -11.30 -21.96 -23.26
C ASN A 197 -10.09 -21.53 -22.42
N SER A 198 -8.94 -22.19 -22.63
CA SER A 198 -7.74 -21.93 -21.82
C SER A 198 -7.18 -20.52 -22.00
N GLU A 199 -7.32 -19.92 -23.18
CA GLU A 199 -6.84 -18.56 -23.45
C GLU A 199 -7.72 -17.52 -22.73
N GLU A 200 -9.04 -17.71 -22.77
CA GLU A 200 -10.02 -16.87 -22.06
C GLU A 200 -9.83 -16.95 -20.54
N ILE A 201 -9.56 -18.13 -19.99
CA ILE A 201 -9.25 -18.29 -18.57
C ILE A 201 -7.98 -17.53 -18.21
N LEU A 202 -6.94 -17.61 -19.03
CA LEU A 202 -5.67 -16.90 -18.78
C LEU A 202 -5.87 -15.38 -18.87
N GLU A 203 -6.63 -14.89 -19.83
CA GLU A 203 -6.94 -13.47 -19.98
C GLU A 203 -7.74 -12.95 -18.78
N PHE A 204 -8.78 -13.69 -18.37
CA PHE A 204 -9.53 -13.39 -17.15
C PHE A 204 -8.62 -13.33 -15.90
N VAL A 205 -7.74 -14.30 -15.73
CA VAL A 205 -6.79 -14.37 -14.62
C VAL A 205 -5.87 -13.15 -14.59
N ARG A 206 -5.34 -12.73 -15.73
CA ARG A 206 -4.49 -11.54 -15.86
C ARG A 206 -5.22 -10.27 -15.40
N GLU A 207 -6.43 -10.04 -15.92
CA GLU A 207 -7.21 -8.88 -15.52
C GLU A 207 -7.65 -8.95 -14.05
N LEU A 208 -8.06 -10.13 -13.58
CA LEU A 208 -8.44 -10.32 -12.18
C LEU A 208 -7.26 -10.03 -11.23
N ARG A 209 -6.03 -10.48 -11.56
CA ARG A 209 -4.82 -10.15 -10.82
C ARG A 209 -4.55 -8.65 -10.82
N ARG A 210 -4.63 -7.98 -11.99
CA ARG A 210 -4.42 -6.54 -12.11
C ARG A 210 -5.37 -5.72 -11.23
N ILE A 211 -6.63 -6.14 -11.16
CA ILE A 211 -7.66 -5.47 -10.36
C ILE A 211 -7.49 -5.77 -8.87
N SER A 212 -7.33 -7.05 -8.50
CA SER A 212 -7.36 -7.48 -7.11
C SER A 212 -6.01 -7.40 -6.38
N LYS A 213 -4.90 -7.47 -7.12
CA LYS A 213 -3.52 -7.42 -6.61
C LYS A 213 -2.66 -6.50 -7.49
N PRO A 214 -2.97 -5.20 -7.52
CA PRO A 214 -2.18 -4.25 -8.30
C PRO A 214 -0.73 -4.21 -7.81
N ILE A 215 0.20 -3.97 -8.74
CA ILE A 215 1.63 -3.91 -8.49
C ILE A 215 2.13 -2.50 -8.81
N VAL A 216 2.90 -1.93 -7.89
CA VAL A 216 3.66 -0.69 -8.09
C VAL A 216 5.14 -1.06 -8.15
N VAL A 217 5.81 -0.70 -9.22
CA VAL A 217 7.24 -1.01 -9.40
C VAL A 217 8.10 0.04 -8.70
N VAL A 218 9.05 -0.42 -7.89
CA VAL A 218 9.97 0.41 -7.12
C VAL A 218 11.40 0.08 -7.55
N ALA A 219 11.97 0.91 -8.42
CA ALA A 219 13.34 0.81 -8.92
C ALA A 219 14.29 1.35 -7.84
N ASN A 220 14.85 0.45 -7.03
CA ASN A 220 15.70 0.76 -5.88
C ASN A 220 17.19 0.83 -6.27
N LYS A 221 18.01 1.35 -5.37
CA LYS A 221 19.47 1.53 -5.50
C LYS A 221 19.87 2.56 -6.56
N ILE A 222 19.08 3.64 -6.71
CA ILE A 222 19.40 4.70 -7.67
C ILE A 222 20.58 5.57 -7.25
N ASP A 223 21.05 5.44 -6.03
CA ASP A 223 22.32 5.96 -5.53
C ASP A 223 23.54 5.35 -6.23
N ILE A 224 23.37 4.19 -6.87
CA ILE A 224 24.41 3.52 -7.65
C ILE A 224 24.35 4.01 -9.11
N GLU A 225 25.48 4.48 -9.66
CA GLU A 225 25.54 5.11 -10.99
C GLU A 225 25.01 4.23 -12.13
N SER A 226 25.25 2.90 -12.06
CA SER A 226 24.79 1.95 -13.08
C SER A 226 23.25 1.89 -13.21
N SER A 227 22.51 2.32 -12.19
CA SER A 227 21.04 2.30 -12.19
C SER A 227 20.42 3.17 -13.30
N LYS A 228 21.05 4.30 -13.62
CA LYS A 228 20.55 5.26 -14.62
C LYS A 228 20.24 4.62 -15.97
N LYS A 229 21.07 3.67 -16.40
CA LYS A 229 20.93 2.97 -17.69
C LYS A 229 19.72 2.04 -17.73
N ASN A 230 19.29 1.55 -16.57
CA ASN A 230 18.27 0.51 -16.48
C ASN A 230 16.85 1.07 -16.24
N ILE A 231 16.74 2.33 -15.78
CA ILE A 231 15.42 2.92 -15.43
C ILE A 231 14.49 2.93 -16.63
N GLU A 232 14.98 3.36 -17.81
CA GLU A 232 14.17 3.38 -19.02
C GLU A 232 13.69 1.97 -19.45
N ALA A 233 14.56 0.96 -19.30
CA ALA A 233 14.19 -0.42 -19.59
C ALA A 233 13.12 -0.94 -18.63
N ILE A 234 13.24 -0.63 -17.32
CA ILE A 234 12.23 -0.97 -16.33
C ILE A 234 10.90 -0.28 -16.65
N GLN A 235 10.93 1.01 -17.02
CA GLN A 235 9.72 1.78 -17.36
C GLN A 235 8.99 1.24 -18.61
N LYS A 236 9.73 0.74 -19.58
CA LYS A 236 9.14 0.17 -20.83
C LYS A 236 8.51 -1.21 -20.60
N GLU A 237 8.94 -1.95 -19.58
CA GLU A 237 8.45 -3.30 -19.31
C GLU A 237 7.11 -3.33 -18.56
N THR A 238 6.65 -2.23 -18.03
CA THR A 238 5.41 -2.16 -17.25
C THR A 238 4.53 -0.99 -17.66
N ASN A 239 3.21 -1.21 -17.61
CA ASN A 239 2.21 -0.14 -17.72
C ASN A 239 1.98 0.59 -16.38
N SER A 240 2.57 0.06 -15.29
CA SER A 240 2.46 0.66 -13.95
C SER A 240 3.46 1.80 -13.80
N LYS A 241 3.13 2.76 -12.93
CA LYS A 241 4.07 3.82 -12.58
C LYS A 241 5.28 3.22 -11.86
N VAL A 242 6.48 3.60 -12.30
CA VAL A 242 7.75 3.21 -11.71
C VAL A 242 8.24 4.32 -10.78
N PHE A 243 8.49 3.98 -9.52
CA PHE A 243 9.11 4.87 -8.55
C PHE A 243 10.61 4.59 -8.48
N VAL A 244 11.39 5.63 -8.65
CA VAL A 244 12.86 5.58 -8.61
C VAL A 244 13.29 5.93 -7.18
N VAL A 245 13.91 4.99 -6.44
CA VAL A 245 14.14 5.18 -5.01
C VAL A 245 15.56 4.84 -4.56
N SER A 246 15.99 5.49 -3.47
CA SER A 246 17.12 5.06 -2.66
C SER A 246 16.65 4.73 -1.24
N ALA A 247 16.41 3.45 -0.98
CA ALA A 247 16.00 2.99 0.33
C ALA A 247 17.08 3.22 1.39
N ILE A 248 18.36 3.19 1.01
CA ILE A 248 19.47 3.42 1.94
C ILE A 248 19.54 4.91 2.36
N ALA A 249 19.28 5.84 1.43
CA ALA A 249 19.25 7.26 1.74
C ALA A 249 18.09 7.61 2.68
N GLU A 250 16.88 7.06 2.43
CA GLU A 250 15.73 7.24 3.32
C GLU A 250 16.00 6.68 4.71
N LEU A 251 16.56 5.47 4.80
CA LEU A 251 16.88 4.85 6.07
C LEU A 251 17.90 5.70 6.85
N ALA A 252 18.94 6.18 6.21
CA ALA A 252 19.95 7.02 6.84
C ALA A 252 19.36 8.34 7.37
N LEU A 253 18.49 9.00 6.59
CA LEU A 253 17.79 10.22 7.03
C LEU A 253 16.93 9.95 8.27
N LYS A 254 16.15 8.87 8.26
CA LYS A 254 15.28 8.52 9.40
C LYS A 254 16.08 8.10 10.64
N GLU A 255 17.19 7.39 10.47
CA GLU A 255 18.07 7.04 11.59
C GLU A 255 18.68 8.30 12.23
N MET A 256 19.18 9.25 11.43
CA MET A 256 19.71 10.52 11.94
C MET A 256 18.62 11.41 12.57
N ALA A 257 17.43 11.43 12.01
CA ALA A 257 16.30 12.15 12.60
C ALA A 257 15.89 11.55 13.94
N LYS A 258 15.86 10.21 14.05
CA LYS A 258 15.51 9.50 15.28
C LYS A 258 16.46 9.80 16.45
N VAL A 259 17.76 9.99 16.17
CA VAL A 259 18.75 10.37 17.21
C VAL A 259 18.85 11.88 17.43
N GLY A 260 18.06 12.68 16.68
CA GLY A 260 17.98 14.13 16.84
C GLY A 260 19.10 14.90 16.15
N ASP A 261 19.88 14.28 15.27
CA ASP A 261 20.94 14.97 14.53
C ASP A 261 20.39 15.89 13.45
N ILE A 262 19.24 15.51 12.87
CA ILE A 262 18.56 16.32 11.84
C ILE A 262 17.05 16.38 12.12
N GLU A 263 16.40 17.37 11.50
CA GLU A 263 14.94 17.37 11.26
C GLU A 263 14.70 16.97 9.82
N TYR A 264 13.90 15.92 9.63
CA TYR A 264 13.53 15.42 8.32
C TYR A 264 12.05 15.03 8.26
N ILE A 265 11.34 15.54 7.26
CA ILE A 265 9.97 15.13 6.96
C ILE A 265 10.03 14.13 5.81
N PRO A 266 9.59 12.86 6.01
CA PRO A 266 9.65 11.86 4.95
C PRO A 266 9.07 12.34 3.60
N GLY A 267 9.81 12.11 2.51
CA GLY A 267 9.47 12.61 1.18
C GLY A 267 9.75 14.09 0.94
N SER A 268 10.53 14.76 1.81
CA SER A 268 11.02 16.12 1.56
C SER A 268 12.28 16.12 0.71
N ALA A 269 12.46 17.23 -0.03
CA ALA A 269 13.68 17.50 -0.78
C ALA A 269 14.85 17.99 0.10
N GLU A 270 14.60 18.26 1.36
CA GLU A 270 15.54 18.90 2.28
C GLU A 270 15.39 18.37 3.70
N PHE A 271 16.45 18.55 4.47
CA PHE A 271 16.50 18.33 5.92
C PHE A 271 17.27 19.45 6.60
N LYS A 272 17.03 19.64 7.90
CA LYS A 272 17.74 20.64 8.72
C LYS A 272 18.68 19.93 9.69
N VAL A 273 19.94 20.33 9.72
CA VAL A 273 20.92 19.82 10.69
C VAL A 273 20.67 20.50 12.03
N LYS A 274 20.51 19.73 13.11
CA LYS A 274 20.37 20.20 14.49
C LYS A 274 21.66 20.07 15.29
N GLN A 275 22.37 18.95 15.07
CA GLN A 275 23.64 18.69 15.74
C GLN A 275 24.67 18.27 14.70
N GLU A 276 25.77 19.03 14.66
CA GLU A 276 26.91 18.71 13.81
C GLU A 276 27.74 17.62 14.46
N ARG A 277 27.86 16.47 13.76
CA ARG A 277 28.74 15.37 14.13
C ARG A 277 29.65 15.09 12.95
N LYS A 278 30.96 15.29 13.13
CA LYS A 278 31.98 15.09 12.08
C LYS A 278 31.90 13.73 11.37
N GLU A 279 31.47 12.70 12.09
CA GLU A 279 31.28 11.34 11.53
C GLU A 279 30.13 11.27 10.51
N ASN A 280 29.16 12.20 10.56
CA ASN A 280 28.01 12.25 9.66
C ASN A 280 28.21 13.21 8.48
N ASP A 281 29.19 14.09 8.47
CA ASP A 281 29.37 15.15 7.49
C ASP A 281 29.37 14.62 6.04
N LYS A 282 30.20 13.61 5.75
CA LYS A 282 30.26 13.01 4.40
C LYS A 282 28.96 12.35 3.96
N LYS A 283 28.24 11.73 4.90
CA LYS A 283 26.93 11.11 4.62
C LYS A 283 25.88 12.17 4.32
N LEU A 284 25.87 13.24 5.12
CA LEU A 284 24.93 14.36 4.95
C LEU A 284 25.17 15.10 3.64
N GLU A 285 26.43 15.32 3.24
CA GLU A 285 26.78 15.91 1.95
C GLU A 285 26.31 15.05 0.78
N ALA A 286 26.56 13.74 0.82
CA ALA A 286 26.12 12.79 -0.21
C ALA A 286 24.59 12.75 -0.32
N ILE A 287 23.87 12.72 0.82
CA ILE A 287 22.40 12.73 0.84
C ILE A 287 21.86 14.07 0.35
N ARG A 288 22.48 15.20 0.70
CA ARG A 288 22.08 16.51 0.21
C ARG A 288 22.21 16.60 -1.31
N ALA A 289 23.35 16.21 -1.85
CA ALA A 289 23.55 16.16 -3.30
C ALA A 289 22.54 15.22 -4.01
N PHE A 290 22.22 14.09 -3.37
CA PHE A 290 21.19 13.18 -3.86
C PHE A 290 19.80 13.84 -3.88
N LEU A 291 19.37 14.50 -2.79
CA LEU A 291 18.09 15.18 -2.69
C LEU A 291 17.98 16.38 -3.63
N GLU A 292 19.05 17.16 -3.81
CA GLU A 292 19.09 18.26 -4.78
C GLU A 292 18.80 17.77 -6.19
N LYS A 293 19.34 16.58 -6.55
CA LYS A 293 19.16 15.97 -7.87
C LYS A 293 17.80 15.31 -8.05
N HIS A 294 17.34 14.54 -7.07
CA HIS A 294 16.17 13.66 -7.17
C HIS A 294 14.91 14.24 -6.51
N LYS A 295 15.04 15.34 -5.73
CA LYS A 295 13.97 16.05 -5.00
C LYS A 295 13.34 15.25 -3.86
N SER A 296 13.59 13.96 -3.77
CA SER A 296 13.20 13.08 -2.66
C SER A 296 13.95 11.75 -2.75
N THR A 297 13.79 10.90 -1.75
CA THR A 297 14.31 9.52 -1.80
C THR A 297 13.39 8.57 -2.59
N GLY A 298 12.17 9.01 -2.94
CA GLY A 298 11.15 8.26 -3.65
C GLY A 298 10.37 7.25 -2.80
N VAL A 299 10.83 6.96 -1.58
CA VAL A 299 10.24 5.91 -0.71
C VAL A 299 8.84 6.31 -0.24
N GLN A 300 8.68 7.55 0.25
CA GLN A 300 7.37 8.05 0.73
C GLN A 300 6.37 8.18 -0.43
N GLU A 301 6.81 8.65 -1.57
CA GLU A 301 5.96 8.81 -2.75
C GLU A 301 5.44 7.47 -3.26
N ALA A 302 6.23 6.41 -3.20
CA ALA A 302 5.81 5.08 -3.62
C ALA A 302 4.66 4.54 -2.76
N ILE A 303 4.74 4.69 -1.44
CA ILE A 303 3.71 4.19 -0.52
C ILE A 303 2.45 5.07 -0.55
N ASP A 304 2.62 6.39 -0.68
CA ASP A 304 1.51 7.33 -0.82
C ASP A 304 0.72 7.05 -2.10
N TYR A 305 1.42 6.87 -3.22
CA TYR A 305 0.80 6.52 -4.50
C TYR A 305 0.06 5.18 -4.44
N ALA A 306 0.65 4.15 -3.85
CA ALA A 306 0.00 2.86 -3.67
C ALA A 306 -1.32 3.00 -2.88
N THR A 307 -1.35 3.87 -1.89
CA THR A 307 -2.50 4.09 -1.02
C THR A 307 -3.58 4.96 -1.69
N PHE A 308 -3.19 6.13 -2.19
CA PHE A 308 -4.15 7.14 -2.63
C PHE A 308 -4.52 7.01 -4.11
N GLU A 309 -3.57 6.60 -4.97
CA GLU A 309 -3.83 6.52 -6.41
C GLU A 309 -4.19 5.12 -6.87
N VAL A 310 -3.55 4.08 -6.34
CA VAL A 310 -3.83 2.69 -6.74
C VAL A 310 -5.05 2.16 -5.99
N LEU A 311 -5.03 2.18 -4.67
CA LEU A 311 -6.13 1.71 -3.84
C LEU A 311 -7.25 2.74 -3.68
N LYS A 312 -7.08 3.96 -4.23
CA LYS A 312 -8.06 5.06 -4.17
C LYS A 312 -8.58 5.34 -2.76
N ARG A 313 -7.73 5.11 -1.75
CA ARG A 313 -8.11 5.41 -0.37
C ARG A 313 -8.24 6.92 -0.20
N PHE A 314 -9.16 7.32 0.66
CA PHE A 314 -9.37 8.71 1.03
C PHE A 314 -9.52 8.83 2.55
N ILE A 315 -9.39 10.05 3.07
CA ILE A 315 -9.31 10.29 4.50
C ILE A 315 -10.59 10.93 4.99
N VAL A 316 -11.07 10.46 6.15
CA VAL A 316 -12.21 11.01 6.86
C VAL A 316 -11.83 11.21 8.34
N TYR A 317 -12.24 12.31 8.92
CA TYR A 317 -11.96 12.68 10.30
C TYR A 317 -13.22 12.55 11.16
N PRO A 318 -13.38 11.51 11.98
CA PRO A 318 -14.46 11.45 12.95
C PRO A 318 -14.18 12.38 14.12
N VAL A 319 -15.25 13.04 14.58
CA VAL A 319 -15.21 13.95 15.74
C VAL A 319 -16.46 13.73 16.61
N GLU A 320 -16.36 14.02 17.90
CA GLU A 320 -17.51 13.99 18.82
C GLU A 320 -18.16 15.38 18.96
N ASN A 321 -17.39 16.45 18.84
CA ASN A 321 -17.88 17.82 18.84
C ASN A 321 -17.73 18.45 17.46
N GLU A 322 -18.85 18.66 16.76
CA GLU A 322 -18.89 19.21 15.40
C GLU A 322 -18.53 20.71 15.33
N ASN A 323 -18.52 21.41 16.46
CA ASN A 323 -18.21 22.84 16.50
C ASN A 323 -16.72 23.09 16.79
N LYS A 324 -16.14 22.27 17.67
CA LYS A 324 -14.73 22.38 18.07
C LYS A 324 -13.83 21.41 17.32
N PHE A 325 -14.40 20.49 16.52
CA PHE A 325 -13.69 19.41 15.81
C PHE A 325 -12.85 18.53 16.73
N THR A 326 -13.38 18.23 17.93
CA THR A 326 -12.66 17.51 18.99
C THR A 326 -13.34 16.19 19.35
N ASP A 327 -12.59 15.32 20.04
CA ASP A 327 -13.15 14.25 20.86
C ASP A 327 -13.72 14.82 22.20
N LYS A 328 -14.17 13.91 23.08
CA LYS A 328 -14.65 14.26 24.43
C LYS A 328 -13.57 14.85 25.34
N ASP A 329 -12.29 14.51 25.09
CA ASP A 329 -11.14 14.96 25.88
C ASP A 329 -10.58 16.30 25.35
N GLY A 330 -11.18 16.88 24.32
CA GLY A 330 -10.79 18.16 23.71
C GLY A 330 -9.62 18.07 22.73
N ASN A 331 -9.22 16.87 22.30
CA ASN A 331 -8.19 16.70 21.29
C ASN A 331 -8.75 17.05 19.90
N VAL A 332 -8.13 17.99 19.21
CA VAL A 332 -8.56 18.47 17.89
C VAL A 332 -8.19 17.43 16.82
N LEU A 333 -9.15 17.03 15.96
CA LEU A 333 -8.98 16.06 14.87
C LEU A 333 -8.15 14.84 15.32
N PRO A 334 -8.55 14.17 16.42
CA PRO A 334 -7.72 13.13 17.05
C PRO A 334 -7.51 11.92 16.14
N ASP A 335 -8.52 11.55 15.39
CA ASP A 335 -8.52 10.39 14.52
C ASP A 335 -8.67 10.78 13.05
N ALA A 336 -8.06 9.98 12.19
CA ALA A 336 -8.17 10.07 10.74
C ALA A 336 -8.17 8.65 10.17
N PHE A 337 -9.20 8.32 9.40
CA PHE A 337 -9.38 6.98 8.85
C PHE A 337 -9.21 6.97 7.34
N LEU A 338 -8.41 6.03 6.85
CA LEU A 338 -8.35 5.68 5.43
C LEU A 338 -9.58 4.83 5.08
N MET A 339 -10.44 5.38 4.24
CA MET A 339 -11.67 4.73 3.76
C MET A 339 -11.50 4.25 2.32
N PRO A 340 -12.09 3.08 1.95
CA PRO A 340 -12.16 2.65 0.57
C PRO A 340 -13.10 3.52 -0.26
N PRO A 341 -12.93 3.57 -1.60
CA PRO A 341 -13.86 4.30 -2.48
C PRO A 341 -15.29 3.77 -2.31
N GLY A 342 -16.27 4.68 -2.42
CA GLY A 342 -17.68 4.34 -2.26
C GLY A 342 -18.13 4.14 -0.81
N SER A 343 -17.29 4.36 0.19
CA SER A 343 -17.67 4.27 1.61
C SER A 343 -18.74 5.28 1.98
N LYS A 344 -19.66 4.82 2.81
CA LYS A 344 -20.81 5.58 3.32
C LYS A 344 -20.60 6.00 4.77
N ALA A 345 -21.44 6.91 5.27
CA ALA A 345 -21.39 7.35 6.67
C ALA A 345 -21.53 6.18 7.67
N ILE A 346 -22.35 5.18 7.34
CA ILE A 346 -22.48 3.96 8.16
C ILE A 346 -21.18 3.15 8.20
N ASP A 347 -20.41 3.10 7.11
CA ASP A 347 -19.15 2.37 7.06
C ASP A 347 -18.11 3.01 7.98
N LEU A 348 -18.09 4.35 8.07
CA LEU A 348 -17.27 5.07 9.04
C LEU A 348 -17.67 4.71 10.48
N ALA A 349 -18.96 4.63 10.78
CA ALA A 349 -19.44 4.26 12.11
C ALA A 349 -18.94 2.86 12.52
N TYR A 350 -19.05 1.87 11.64
CA TYR A 350 -18.49 0.54 11.86
C TYR A 350 -16.97 0.53 11.94
N LYS A 351 -16.29 1.40 11.19
CA LYS A 351 -14.85 1.55 11.22
C LYS A 351 -14.34 2.09 12.55
N ILE A 352 -15.11 2.97 13.21
CA ILE A 352 -14.81 3.49 14.55
C ILE A 352 -15.03 2.38 15.59
N HIS A 353 -16.22 1.79 15.63
CA HIS A 353 -16.55 0.69 16.54
C HIS A 353 -17.83 -0.03 16.08
N GLN A 354 -17.89 -1.35 16.30
CA GLN A 354 -19.06 -2.18 15.95
C GLN A 354 -20.36 -1.65 16.59
N ASP A 355 -20.32 -1.25 17.86
CA ASP A 355 -21.51 -0.74 18.56
C ASP A 355 -21.98 0.61 18.00
N ILE A 356 -21.06 1.48 17.57
CA ILE A 356 -21.39 2.76 16.94
C ILE A 356 -22.11 2.51 15.61
N GLY A 357 -21.63 1.54 14.82
CA GLY A 357 -22.28 1.10 13.60
C GLY A 357 -23.70 0.54 13.85
N ASN A 358 -23.83 -0.34 14.85
CA ASN A 358 -25.12 -0.95 15.20
C ASN A 358 -26.17 0.07 15.69
N ARG A 359 -25.72 1.11 16.42
CA ARG A 359 -26.58 2.17 16.96
C ARG A 359 -26.66 3.42 16.08
N PHE A 360 -26.19 3.36 14.85
CA PHE A 360 -26.17 4.51 13.95
C PHE A 360 -27.57 5.06 13.69
N VAL A 361 -27.78 6.34 13.94
CA VAL A 361 -29.01 7.08 13.63
C VAL A 361 -28.82 7.98 12.41
N SER A 362 -27.83 8.84 12.48
CA SER A 362 -27.46 9.79 11.43
C SER A 362 -26.05 10.29 11.67
N ALA A 363 -25.56 11.17 10.80
CA ALA A 363 -24.29 11.85 11.00
C ALA A 363 -24.47 13.36 10.80
N ILE A 364 -23.49 14.14 11.22
CA ILE A 364 -23.38 15.58 10.94
C ILE A 364 -22.06 15.83 10.23
N HIS A 365 -22.10 16.51 9.11
CA HIS A 365 -20.90 17.06 8.49
C HIS A 365 -20.44 18.27 9.28
N ALA A 366 -19.35 18.13 10.03
CA ALA A 366 -18.96 19.12 11.04
C ALA A 366 -18.63 20.50 10.45
N ILE A 367 -18.17 20.59 9.20
CA ILE A 367 -17.84 21.83 8.52
C ILE A 367 -19.11 22.53 8.03
N THR A 368 -19.97 21.82 7.29
CA THR A 368 -21.17 22.40 6.67
C THR A 368 -22.40 22.42 7.59
N LYS A 369 -22.33 21.73 8.75
CA LYS A 369 -23.40 21.51 9.72
C LYS A 369 -24.60 20.73 9.16
N GLN A 370 -24.47 20.16 7.98
CA GLN A 370 -25.51 19.39 7.33
C GLN A 370 -25.70 18.04 8.04
N ARG A 371 -26.97 17.67 8.27
CA ARG A 371 -27.32 16.33 8.73
C ARG A 371 -27.29 15.35 7.58
N LEU A 372 -26.61 14.21 7.80
CA LEU A 372 -26.33 13.20 6.79
C LEU A 372 -27.06 11.90 7.14
N GLY A 373 -27.62 11.27 6.13
CA GLY A 373 -28.21 9.94 6.25
C GLY A 373 -27.17 8.83 6.21
N ARG A 374 -27.64 7.61 6.47
CA ARG A 374 -26.85 6.38 6.48
C ARG A 374 -26.03 6.17 5.19
N ASP A 375 -26.65 6.48 4.05
CA ASP A 375 -26.11 6.22 2.71
C ASP A 375 -25.33 7.39 2.12
N TYR A 376 -25.03 8.43 2.91
CA TYR A 376 -24.19 9.53 2.45
C TYR A 376 -22.81 9.00 2.04
N LEU A 377 -22.44 9.26 0.79
CA LEU A 377 -21.13 8.90 0.25
C LEU A 377 -20.08 9.85 0.79
N LEU A 378 -19.17 9.31 1.58
CA LEU A 378 -18.07 10.05 2.18
C LEU A 378 -17.09 10.54 1.12
N LYS A 379 -16.48 11.71 1.39
CA LYS A 379 -15.51 12.36 0.53
C LYS A 379 -14.18 12.58 1.27
N HIS A 380 -13.14 12.80 0.50
CA HIS A 380 -11.83 13.13 1.06
C HIS A 380 -11.88 14.40 1.91
N ASN A 381 -11.32 14.32 3.11
CA ASN A 381 -11.31 15.38 4.12
C ASN A 381 -12.68 15.70 4.76
N ASP A 382 -13.69 14.85 4.61
CA ASP A 382 -14.91 15.00 5.41
C ASP A 382 -14.60 14.92 6.91
N VAL A 383 -15.14 15.87 7.68
CA VAL A 383 -15.11 15.84 9.14
C VAL A 383 -16.52 15.49 9.62
N ILE A 384 -16.66 14.32 10.25
CA ILE A 384 -17.97 13.69 10.49
C ILE A 384 -18.17 13.40 11.97
N LYS A 385 -19.30 13.86 12.52
CA LYS A 385 -19.82 13.41 13.81
C LYS A 385 -20.88 12.34 13.59
N ILE A 386 -20.72 11.18 14.21
CA ILE A 386 -21.74 10.11 14.21
C ILE A 386 -22.70 10.34 15.37
N LEU A 387 -24.00 10.21 15.12
CA LEU A 387 -25.05 10.25 16.13
C LEU A 387 -25.61 8.84 16.32
N THR A 388 -25.65 8.41 17.57
CA THR A 388 -26.16 7.09 18.01
C THR A 388 -27.32 7.24 18.98
N HIS A 389 -28.13 6.20 19.12
CA HIS A 389 -29.11 6.08 20.21
C HIS A 389 -28.43 5.92 21.55
#